data_f7cbbbcbbcfcf8bf1fc35f313cd674de
#
_entry.id   f7cbbbcbbcfcf8bf1fc35f313cd674de
#
_cell.length_a   1.000
_cell.length_b   1.000
_cell.length_c   1.000
_cell.angle_alpha   90.00
_cell.angle_beta   90.00
_cell.angle_gamma   90.00
#
_symmetry.space_group_name_H-M   'P 1'
#
loop_
_entity.id
_entity.type
_entity.pdbx_description
1 polymer ?
#
loop_
_entity_poly.entity_id
_entity_poly.type
_entity_poly.pdbx_seq_one_letter_code
_entity_poly.pdbx_strand_id
1 'polypeptide(L)'
;MRQMKSVLLVCLSLTALVASGLSFAQVLNVGATLSGAAEVPPNASAGMGQLQAEFDKASRTLRYTLRYSGLSGPVKAGHFHGPAEAGKNAGVALGINNAGDSPVQGSAVLTPEQASDLLAGKWYINLHTAANPGGELRGQVTPE
;
A
#
# COMPACT_ATOMS: atom_id res chain seq x y z
N MET A 1 40.96 -64.52 37.83
CA MET A 1 40.09 -64.33 36.67
C MET A 1 39.33 -63.02 36.84
N ARG A 2 39.76 -61.93 36.14
CA ARG A 2 39.12 -60.61 36.23
C ARG A 2 38.20 -60.43 35.02
N GLN A 3 36.91 -60.31 35.27
CA GLN A 3 35.89 -60.01 34.26
C GLN A 3 35.97 -58.53 33.88
N MET A 4 36.30 -58.24 32.64
CA MET A 4 36.21 -56.89 32.07
C MET A 4 34.78 -56.67 31.58
N LYS A 5 34.10 -55.72 32.24
CA LYS A 5 32.76 -55.28 31.78
C LYS A 5 32.94 -54.17 30.71
N SER A 6 32.64 -54.47 29.47
CA SER A 6 32.60 -53.49 28.39
C SER A 6 31.39 -52.58 28.55
N VAL A 7 31.63 -51.26 28.71
CA VAL A 7 30.61 -50.23 28.71
C VAL A 7 30.44 -49.76 27.27
N LEU A 8 29.30 -50.07 26.69
CA LEU A 8 28.94 -49.61 25.35
C LEU A 8 28.39 -48.17 25.47
N LEU A 9 29.16 -47.21 24.98
CA LEU A 9 28.74 -45.79 24.96
C LEU A 9 27.88 -45.58 23.70
N VAL A 10 26.58 -45.46 23.86
CA VAL A 10 25.65 -45.12 22.78
C VAL A 10 25.64 -43.60 22.61
N CYS A 11 26.32 -43.07 21.61
CA CYS A 11 26.25 -41.67 21.22
C CYS A 11 24.93 -41.41 20.47
N LEU A 12 23.97 -40.81 21.17
CA LEU A 12 22.74 -40.35 20.57
C LEU A 12 22.99 -39.02 19.87
N SER A 13 23.20 -39.05 18.56
CA SER A 13 23.32 -37.84 17.72
C SER A 13 21.95 -37.23 17.48
N LEU A 14 21.68 -36.10 18.20
CA LEU A 14 20.48 -35.32 18.02
C LEU A 14 20.62 -34.45 16.75
N THR A 15 20.10 -34.91 15.62
CA THR A 15 20.01 -34.11 14.39
C THR A 15 18.90 -33.07 14.56
N ALA A 16 19.28 -31.81 14.81
CA ALA A 16 18.35 -30.68 14.80
C ALA A 16 17.89 -30.42 13.35
N LEU A 17 16.63 -30.74 13.07
CA LEU A 17 15.98 -30.39 11.81
C LEU A 17 15.69 -28.89 11.81
N VAL A 18 16.53 -28.10 11.12
CA VAL A 18 16.26 -26.68 10.89
C VAL A 18 15.15 -26.61 9.83
N ALA A 19 13.90 -26.43 10.27
CA ALA A 19 12.80 -26.10 9.40
C ALA A 19 13.01 -24.69 8.87
N SER A 20 13.54 -24.54 7.65
CA SER A 20 13.54 -23.30 6.91
C SER A 20 12.11 -22.96 6.56
N GLY A 21 11.45 -22.15 7.38
CA GLY A 21 10.12 -21.64 7.10
C GLY A 21 10.17 -20.82 5.82
N LEU A 22 9.52 -21.28 4.77
CA LEU A 22 9.26 -20.49 3.57
C LEU A 22 8.36 -19.32 4.00
N SER A 23 8.95 -18.14 4.17
CA SER A 23 8.18 -16.90 4.37
C SER A 23 7.52 -16.57 3.04
N PHE A 24 6.25 -16.93 2.89
CA PHE A 24 5.46 -16.43 1.77
C PHE A 24 5.31 -14.92 1.95
N ALA A 25 5.73 -14.16 0.93
CA ALA A 25 5.45 -12.73 0.88
C ALA A 25 3.95 -12.53 1.01
N GLN A 26 3.50 -11.88 2.09
CA GLN A 26 2.08 -11.54 2.27
C GLN A 26 1.79 -10.28 1.46
N VAL A 27 1.41 -10.48 0.21
CA VAL A 27 0.93 -9.41 -0.66
C VAL A 27 -0.57 -9.24 -0.42
N LEU A 28 -0.98 -8.01 -0.18
CA LEU A 28 -2.37 -7.61 -0.04
C LEU A 28 -2.74 -6.69 -1.19
N ASN A 29 -3.94 -6.88 -1.73
CA ASN A 29 -4.54 -5.90 -2.63
C ASN A 29 -5.11 -4.75 -1.83
N VAL A 30 -4.91 -3.55 -2.33
CA VAL A 30 -5.52 -2.33 -1.82
C VAL A 30 -6.03 -1.51 -3.01
N GLY A 31 -7.12 -0.79 -2.84
CA GLY A 31 -7.71 -0.06 -3.95
C GLY A 31 -8.50 1.15 -3.52
N ALA A 32 -8.91 1.95 -4.50
CA ALA A 32 -9.79 3.09 -4.31
C ALA A 32 -10.55 3.43 -5.60
N THR A 33 -11.80 3.80 -5.47
CA THR A 33 -12.57 4.49 -6.52
C THR A 33 -12.54 5.98 -6.22
N LEU A 34 -12.13 6.80 -7.19
CA LEU A 34 -12.01 8.24 -7.05
C LEU A 34 -13.17 8.96 -7.73
N SER A 35 -13.70 9.96 -7.04
CA SER A 35 -14.75 10.84 -7.57
C SER A 35 -14.64 12.25 -6.99
N GLY A 36 -15.25 13.23 -7.64
CA GLY A 36 -15.36 14.59 -7.11
C GLY A 36 -16.24 14.67 -5.86
N ALA A 37 -17.23 13.81 -5.76
CA ALA A 37 -18.14 13.74 -4.59
C ALA A 37 -17.41 13.27 -3.31
N ALA A 38 -16.30 12.55 -3.44
CA ALA A 38 -15.48 12.09 -2.31
C ALA A 38 -14.48 13.13 -1.81
N GLU A 39 -14.30 14.25 -2.52
CA GLU A 39 -13.43 15.34 -2.07
C GLU A 39 -13.98 16.07 -0.85
N VAL A 40 -13.11 16.78 -0.15
CA VAL A 40 -13.47 17.57 1.04
C VAL A 40 -12.93 18.98 0.90
N PRO A 41 -13.80 19.97 0.56
CA PRO A 41 -15.24 19.83 0.28
C PRO A 41 -15.51 19.10 -1.04
N PRO A 42 -16.70 18.47 -1.21
CA PRO A 42 -17.10 17.83 -2.46
C PRO A 42 -17.16 18.81 -3.62
N ASN A 43 -16.91 18.32 -4.83
CA ASN A 43 -17.12 19.07 -6.06
C ASN A 43 -17.97 18.27 -7.06
N ALA A 44 -18.42 18.95 -8.13
CA ALA A 44 -19.31 18.39 -9.15
C ALA A 44 -18.56 17.83 -10.36
N SER A 45 -17.29 17.47 -10.24
CA SER A 45 -16.54 16.87 -11.35
C SER A 45 -17.24 15.58 -11.80
N ALA A 46 -17.39 15.44 -13.12
CA ALA A 46 -17.85 14.20 -13.76
C ALA A 46 -16.71 13.20 -13.96
N GLY A 47 -15.49 13.56 -13.59
CA GLY A 47 -14.32 12.69 -13.67
C GLY A 47 -14.43 11.48 -12.75
N MET A 48 -13.73 10.41 -13.14
CA MET A 48 -13.64 9.17 -12.38
C MET A 48 -12.21 8.67 -12.37
N GLY A 49 -11.84 7.97 -11.29
CA GLY A 49 -10.55 7.31 -11.18
C GLY A 49 -10.65 5.97 -10.47
N GLN A 50 -9.67 5.11 -10.74
CA GLN A 50 -9.51 3.80 -10.12
C GLN A 50 -8.04 3.59 -9.76
N LEU A 51 -7.79 3.35 -8.50
CA LEU A 51 -6.52 2.86 -7.98
C LEU A 51 -6.59 1.36 -7.80
N GLN A 52 -5.59 0.66 -8.32
CA GLN A 52 -5.31 -0.74 -8.02
C GLN A 52 -3.87 -0.83 -7.52
N ALA A 53 -3.65 -1.46 -6.38
CA ALA A 53 -2.33 -1.56 -5.81
C ALA A 53 -2.12 -2.88 -5.08
N GLU A 54 -0.86 -3.26 -4.97
CA GLU A 54 -0.37 -4.39 -4.18
C GLU A 54 0.57 -3.88 -3.10
N PHE A 55 0.36 -4.32 -1.89
CA PHE A 55 1.23 -4.02 -0.76
C PHE A 55 1.90 -5.28 -0.23
N ASP A 56 3.22 -5.35 -0.38
CA ASP A 56 4.05 -6.41 0.20
C ASP A 56 4.39 -6.03 1.65
N LYS A 57 3.82 -6.75 2.61
CA LYS A 57 4.03 -6.51 4.04
C LYS A 57 5.47 -6.73 4.49
N ALA A 58 6.19 -7.67 3.88
CA ALA A 58 7.55 -8.03 4.30
C ALA A 58 8.54 -6.91 3.93
N SER A 59 8.45 -6.40 2.71
CA SER A 59 9.31 -5.31 2.22
C SER A 59 8.72 -3.92 2.46
N ARG A 60 7.45 -3.82 2.88
CA ARG A 60 6.64 -2.60 2.94
C ARG A 60 6.58 -1.86 1.60
N THR A 61 6.61 -2.59 0.51
CA THR A 61 6.58 -2.02 -0.83
C THR A 61 5.14 -1.93 -1.33
N LEU A 62 4.70 -0.72 -1.62
CA LEU A 62 3.46 -0.43 -2.34
C LEU A 62 3.76 -0.30 -3.83
N ARG A 63 3.08 -1.08 -4.68
CA ARG A 63 3.09 -0.92 -6.14
C ARG A 63 1.68 -0.59 -6.58
N TYR A 64 1.53 0.39 -7.45
CA TYR A 64 0.20 0.85 -7.83
C TYR A 64 0.08 1.18 -9.31
N THR A 65 -1.16 1.09 -9.80
CA THR A 65 -1.63 1.61 -11.07
C THR A 65 -2.86 2.47 -10.82
N LEU A 66 -2.79 3.71 -11.24
CA LEU A 66 -3.88 4.68 -11.17
C LEU A 66 -4.38 4.98 -12.58
N ARG A 67 -5.68 4.83 -12.81
CA ARG A 67 -6.36 5.21 -14.05
C ARG A 67 -7.40 6.26 -13.74
N TYR A 68 -7.54 7.24 -14.60
CA TYR A 68 -8.56 8.27 -14.48
C TYR A 68 -8.95 8.83 -15.84
N SER A 69 -10.12 9.44 -15.90
CA SER A 69 -10.66 10.10 -17.10
C SER A 69 -11.70 11.14 -16.72
N GLY A 70 -12.05 12.02 -17.68
CA GLY A 70 -13.15 12.96 -17.56
C GLY A 70 -12.92 14.14 -16.61
N LEU A 71 -11.64 14.45 -16.25
CA LEU A 71 -11.31 15.61 -15.44
C LEU A 71 -11.49 16.91 -16.22
N SER A 72 -11.62 18.02 -15.49
CA SER A 72 -11.79 19.37 -16.04
C SER A 72 -10.61 19.92 -16.84
N GLY A 73 -9.46 19.26 -16.75
CA GLY A 73 -8.22 19.63 -17.45
C GLY A 73 -7.07 18.70 -17.08
N PRO A 74 -5.87 19.01 -17.56
CA PRO A 74 -4.68 18.22 -17.26
C PRO A 74 -4.45 18.12 -15.74
N VAL A 75 -4.11 16.92 -15.28
CA VAL A 75 -3.71 16.70 -13.88
C VAL A 75 -2.36 17.40 -13.64
N LYS A 76 -2.30 18.20 -12.60
CA LYS A 76 -1.12 18.98 -12.20
C LYS A 76 -0.32 18.28 -11.12
N ALA A 77 -1.01 17.55 -10.24
CA ALA A 77 -0.40 16.79 -9.16
C ALA A 77 -1.32 15.65 -8.70
N GLY A 78 -0.74 14.65 -8.07
CA GLY A 78 -1.45 13.59 -7.39
C GLY A 78 -0.69 13.17 -6.14
N HIS A 79 -1.42 12.83 -5.09
CA HIS A 79 -0.82 12.46 -3.81
C HIS A 79 -1.64 11.37 -3.11
N PHE A 80 -0.93 10.56 -2.34
CA PHE A 80 -1.51 9.84 -1.22
C PHE A 80 -1.39 10.70 0.02
N HIS A 81 -2.42 10.73 0.82
CA HIS A 81 -2.53 11.49 2.07
C HIS A 81 -2.89 10.55 3.22
N GLY A 82 -2.48 10.90 4.43
CA GLY A 82 -2.84 10.16 5.64
C GLY A 82 -1.98 10.57 6.85
N PRO A 83 -2.38 10.11 8.06
CA PRO A 83 -3.61 9.34 8.32
C PRO A 83 -4.88 10.18 8.38
N ALA A 84 -5.95 9.72 7.78
CA ALA A 84 -7.28 10.32 7.87
C ALA A 84 -8.39 9.29 7.65
N GLU A 85 -9.45 9.38 8.43
CA GLU A 85 -10.69 8.70 8.16
C GLU A 85 -11.37 9.29 6.92
N ALA A 86 -12.29 8.54 6.29
CA ALA A 86 -13.08 9.04 5.16
C ALA A 86 -13.77 10.37 5.52
N GLY A 87 -13.75 11.34 4.61
CA GLY A 87 -14.32 12.67 4.82
C GLY A 87 -13.46 13.60 5.68
N LYS A 88 -12.23 13.23 6.01
CA LYS A 88 -11.27 14.09 6.70
C LYS A 88 -10.04 14.34 5.83
N ASN A 89 -9.45 15.53 5.97
CA ASN A 89 -8.20 15.89 5.29
C ASN A 89 -6.98 15.57 6.15
N ALA A 90 -5.88 15.21 5.50
CA ALA A 90 -4.56 15.01 6.09
C ALA A 90 -3.46 15.55 5.18
N GLY A 91 -2.25 15.64 5.71
CA GLY A 91 -1.06 16.00 4.95
C GLY A 91 -0.66 14.94 3.92
N VAL A 92 0.24 15.30 3.02
CA VAL A 92 0.79 14.39 2.02
C VAL A 92 1.64 13.32 2.69
N ALA A 93 1.30 12.05 2.44
CA ALA A 93 2.08 10.88 2.87
C ALA A 93 3.05 10.43 1.77
N LEU A 94 2.64 10.49 0.49
CA LEU A 94 3.44 10.08 -0.66
C LEU A 94 3.02 10.86 -1.91
N GLY A 95 3.97 11.45 -2.61
CA GLY A 95 3.74 12.08 -3.92
C GLY A 95 3.63 11.04 -5.04
N ILE A 96 2.85 11.34 -6.08
CA ILE A 96 2.71 10.52 -7.28
C ILE A 96 3.49 11.17 -8.42
N ASN A 97 4.57 10.52 -8.85
CA ASN A 97 5.33 10.98 -10.00
C ASN A 97 4.53 10.78 -11.28
N ASN A 98 4.66 11.73 -12.21
CA ASN A 98 3.99 11.69 -13.53
C ASN A 98 2.48 11.52 -13.43
N ALA A 99 1.85 12.15 -12.43
CA ALA A 99 0.41 12.05 -12.18
C ALA A 99 -0.45 12.47 -13.39
N GLY A 100 0.12 13.18 -14.37
CA GLY A 100 -0.54 13.61 -15.60
C GLY A 100 -0.73 12.54 -16.67
N ASP A 101 -0.10 11.37 -16.53
CA ASP A 101 0.03 10.38 -17.61
C ASP A 101 -0.79 9.10 -17.32
N SER A 102 -2.13 9.19 -17.34
CA SER A 102 -2.99 8.00 -17.10
C SER A 102 -2.87 6.95 -18.24
N PRO A 103 -2.59 5.67 -17.92
CA PRO A 103 -2.41 5.08 -16.59
C PRO A 103 -1.07 5.43 -15.94
N VAL A 104 -1.11 5.84 -14.68
CA VAL A 104 0.07 6.14 -13.87
C VAL A 104 0.50 4.87 -13.13
N GLN A 105 1.77 4.52 -13.21
CA GLN A 105 2.35 3.42 -12.45
C GLN A 105 3.44 3.93 -11.50
N GLY A 106 3.47 3.38 -10.30
CA GLY A 106 4.46 3.77 -9.32
C GLY A 106 4.73 2.70 -8.26
N SER A 107 5.79 2.94 -7.52
CA SER A 107 6.20 2.08 -6.41
C SER A 107 6.89 2.91 -5.34
N ALA A 108 6.65 2.56 -4.07
CA ALA A 108 7.33 3.17 -2.93
C ALA A 108 7.50 2.17 -1.79
N VAL A 109 8.59 2.32 -1.04
CA VAL A 109 8.77 1.61 0.24
C VAL A 109 8.23 2.53 1.34
N LEU A 110 7.27 2.02 2.09
CA LEU A 110 6.61 2.77 3.15
C LEU A 110 7.37 2.67 4.47
N THR A 111 7.28 3.72 5.31
CA THR A 111 7.70 3.61 6.71
C THR A 111 6.78 2.65 7.46
N PRO A 112 7.17 2.13 8.65
CA PRO A 112 6.28 1.30 9.46
C PRO A 112 4.94 1.98 9.79
N GLU A 113 4.96 3.28 10.09
CA GLU A 113 3.76 4.09 10.38
C GLU A 113 2.87 4.20 9.15
N GLN A 114 3.45 4.55 7.99
CA GLN A 114 2.71 4.65 6.73
C GLN A 114 2.06 3.30 6.35
N ALA A 115 2.77 2.20 6.54
CA ALA A 115 2.25 0.86 6.30
C ALA A 115 1.06 0.53 7.23
N SER A 116 1.18 0.88 8.52
CA SER A 116 0.10 0.72 9.50
C SER A 116 -1.13 1.53 9.12
N ASP A 117 -0.96 2.78 8.74
CA ASP A 117 -2.05 3.68 8.34
C ASP A 117 -2.74 3.20 7.05
N LEU A 118 -1.95 2.76 6.06
CA LEU A 118 -2.48 2.17 4.83
C LEU A 118 -3.35 0.95 5.11
N LEU A 119 -2.85 0.02 5.92
CA LEU A 119 -3.56 -1.22 6.29
C LEU A 119 -4.79 -0.96 7.16
N ALA A 120 -4.82 0.14 7.90
CA ALA A 120 -5.97 0.57 8.67
C ALA A 120 -7.03 1.31 7.83
N GLY A 121 -6.82 1.48 6.51
CA GLY A 121 -7.72 2.21 5.63
C GLY A 121 -7.71 3.73 5.87
N LYS A 122 -6.64 4.27 6.46
CA LYS A 122 -6.50 5.68 6.82
C LYS A 122 -5.72 6.51 5.79
N TRP A 123 -5.59 5.99 4.58
CA TRP A 123 -5.05 6.73 3.46
C TRP A 123 -6.15 7.09 2.47
N TYR A 124 -5.99 8.22 1.80
CA TYR A 124 -6.72 8.55 0.60
C TYR A 124 -5.78 9.02 -0.50
N ILE A 125 -6.21 8.88 -1.74
CA ILE A 125 -5.52 9.38 -2.92
C ILE A 125 -6.35 10.51 -3.53
N ASN A 126 -5.70 11.57 -4.01
CA ASN A 126 -6.38 12.60 -4.79
C ASN A 126 -5.56 13.11 -5.97
N LEU A 127 -6.27 13.70 -6.92
CA LEU A 127 -5.73 14.33 -8.12
C LEU A 127 -6.16 15.78 -8.18
N HIS A 128 -5.23 16.64 -8.56
CA HIS A 128 -5.42 18.08 -8.64
C HIS A 128 -5.36 18.57 -10.09
N THR A 129 -6.24 19.50 -10.45
CA THR A 129 -6.23 20.21 -11.72
C THR A 129 -6.17 21.72 -11.50
N ALA A 130 -5.99 22.49 -12.56
CA ALA A 130 -6.00 23.96 -12.44
C ALA A 130 -7.34 24.52 -11.96
N ALA A 131 -8.45 23.86 -12.36
CA ALA A 131 -9.81 24.26 -11.92
C ALA A 131 -10.10 23.85 -10.47
N ASN A 132 -9.46 22.78 -10.00
CA ASN A 132 -9.62 22.25 -8.65
C ASN A 132 -8.24 22.05 -7.98
N PRO A 133 -7.56 23.14 -7.58
CA PRO A 133 -6.21 23.06 -7.01
C PRO A 133 -6.16 22.38 -5.65
N GLY A 134 -7.27 22.36 -4.90
CA GLY A 134 -7.42 21.61 -3.65
C GLY A 134 -7.68 20.11 -3.83
N GLY A 135 -8.02 19.67 -5.03
CA GLY A 135 -8.34 18.30 -5.41
C GLY A 135 -9.59 18.23 -6.26
N GLU A 136 -9.53 17.48 -7.35
CA GLU A 136 -10.70 17.25 -8.23
C GLU A 136 -11.30 15.88 -8.01
N LEU A 137 -10.48 14.84 -7.89
CA LEU A 137 -10.91 13.48 -7.62
C LEU A 137 -10.23 12.96 -6.36
N ARG A 138 -10.98 12.27 -5.51
CA ARG A 138 -10.49 11.63 -4.30
C ARG A 138 -11.09 10.24 -4.12
N GLY A 139 -10.33 9.32 -3.54
CA GLY A 139 -10.82 8.03 -3.09
C GLY A 139 -10.11 7.56 -1.83
N GLN A 140 -10.87 7.02 -0.87
CA GLN A 140 -10.29 6.36 0.30
C GLN A 140 -9.63 5.05 -0.13
N VAL A 141 -8.40 4.82 0.30
CA VAL A 141 -7.63 3.61 0.00
C VAL A 141 -7.92 2.57 1.05
N THR A 142 -8.45 1.42 0.63
CA THR A 142 -8.84 0.34 1.53
C THR A 142 -8.25 -0.98 1.09
N PRO A 143 -7.88 -1.87 2.03
CA PRO A 143 -7.62 -3.28 1.71
C PRO A 143 -8.84 -3.94 1.07
N GLU A 144 -8.61 -4.83 0.08
CA GLU A 144 -9.60 -5.62 -0.64
C GLU A 144 -9.66 -7.06 -0.11
#